data_10e33efe663c49ed127cf96d866cd6d2
#
_entry.id   10e33efe663c49ed127cf96d866cd6d2
#
_cell.length_a   1.000
_cell.length_b   1.000
_cell.length_c   1.000
_cell.angle_alpha   90.00
_cell.angle_beta   90.00
_cell.angle_gamma   90.00
#
_symmetry.space_group_name_H-M   'P 1'
#
loop_
_entity.id
_entity.type
_entity.pdbx_description
1 polymer ?
#
loop_
_entity_poly.entity_id
_entity_poly.type
_entity_poly.pdbx_seq_one_letter_code
_entity_poly.pdbx_strand_id
1 'polypeptide(L)'
;MDPFDSEGRALVRESSREHQHEEEEIRVIGEGGGFFDIRDLQDTWVRVQVQAGDLIVLPPKAYHRFTPKGKVEMRRIYATGVDYSAVFREA
;
A
#
# COMPACT_ATOMS: atom_id res chain seq x y z
N MET A 1 3.49 -6.15 9.03
CA MET A 1 3.43 -4.79 9.58
C MET A 1 2.68 -4.82 10.91
N ASP A 2 3.35 -4.47 11.98
CA ASP A 2 2.77 -4.41 13.31
C ASP A 2 2.93 -2.98 13.84
N PRO A 3 1.83 -2.21 14.01
CA PRO A 3 1.91 -0.82 14.45
C PRO A 3 2.34 -0.65 15.92
N PHE A 4 2.48 -1.77 16.67
CA PHE A 4 2.84 -1.73 18.08
C PHE A 4 4.32 -1.94 18.36
N ASP A 5 5.14 -2.31 17.36
CA ASP A 5 6.59 -2.38 17.50
C ASP A 5 7.28 -1.27 16.68
N SER A 6 8.58 -1.04 16.94
CA SER A 6 9.31 0.07 16.33
C SER A 6 9.50 -0.10 14.82
N GLU A 7 9.74 -1.31 14.36
CA GLU A 7 9.91 -1.63 12.96
C GLU A 7 8.58 -1.48 12.21
N GLY A 8 7.50 -1.98 12.79
CA GLY A 8 6.16 -1.84 12.25
C GLY A 8 5.71 -0.38 12.19
N ARG A 9 6.01 0.42 13.22
CA ARG A 9 5.69 1.86 13.20
C ARG A 9 6.42 2.60 12.07
N ALA A 10 7.66 2.22 11.79
CA ALA A 10 8.40 2.80 10.66
C ALA A 10 7.73 2.45 9.33
N LEU A 11 7.30 1.21 9.15
CA LEU A 11 6.59 0.77 7.95
C LEU A 11 5.24 1.48 7.80
N VAL A 12 4.53 1.68 8.90
CA VAL A 12 3.27 2.44 8.90
C VAL A 12 3.50 3.88 8.43
N ARG A 13 4.52 4.56 8.98
CA ARG A 13 4.83 5.93 8.59
C ARG A 13 5.16 6.04 7.10
N GLU A 14 5.94 5.09 6.57
CA GLU A 14 6.30 5.07 5.16
C GLU A 14 5.09 4.77 4.27
N SER A 15 4.32 3.74 4.60
CA SER A 15 3.19 3.31 3.78
C SER A 15 2.00 4.27 3.84
N SER A 16 1.89 5.09 4.90
CA SER A 16 0.82 6.08 5.02
C SER A 16 1.10 7.39 4.30
N ARG A 17 2.32 7.60 3.79
CA ARG A 17 2.65 8.75 2.94
C ARG A 17 2.18 8.48 1.52
N GLU A 18 1.63 9.50 0.88
CA GLU A 18 1.21 9.40 -0.52
C GLU A 18 2.42 9.16 -1.43
N HIS A 19 2.39 8.07 -2.19
CA HIS A 19 3.48 7.65 -3.06
C HIS A 19 2.96 6.87 -4.27
N GLN A 20 3.83 6.67 -5.25
CA GLN A 20 3.54 5.84 -6.43
C GLN A 20 4.73 4.94 -6.74
N HIS A 21 4.48 3.92 -7.54
CA HIS A 21 5.50 3.06 -8.14
C HIS A 21 5.34 3.09 -9.65
N GLU A 22 6.44 2.93 -10.38
CA GLU A 22 6.43 2.90 -11.85
C GLU A 22 5.61 1.72 -12.39
N GLU A 23 5.62 0.61 -11.66
CA GLU A 23 4.98 -0.63 -12.08
C GLU A 23 3.71 -0.90 -11.27
N GLU A 24 2.86 -1.74 -11.84
CA GLU A 24 1.71 -2.31 -11.15
C GLU A 24 2.16 -3.03 -9.89
N GLU A 25 1.44 -2.84 -8.79
CA GLU A 25 1.65 -3.59 -7.55
C GLU A 25 0.51 -4.53 -7.30
N ILE A 26 0.86 -5.78 -6.94
CA ILE A 26 -0.11 -6.78 -6.51
C ILE A 26 0.16 -7.09 -5.05
N ARG A 27 -0.86 -6.95 -4.21
CA ARG A 27 -0.79 -7.21 -2.77
C ARG A 27 -1.82 -8.25 -2.37
N VAL A 28 -1.39 -9.21 -1.57
CA VAL A 28 -2.27 -10.22 -0.97
C VAL A 28 -2.29 -9.99 0.53
N ILE A 29 -3.49 -9.89 1.09
CA ILE A 29 -3.66 -9.72 2.53
C ILE A 29 -3.77 -11.10 3.15
N GLY A 30 -2.77 -11.48 3.95
CA GLY A 30 -2.74 -12.78 4.63
C GLY A 30 -3.41 -12.76 5.99
N GLU A 31 -3.30 -11.66 6.73
CA GLU A 31 -3.84 -11.51 8.07
C GLU A 31 -4.14 -10.04 8.35
N GLY A 32 -5.19 -9.79 9.13
CA GLY A 32 -5.60 -8.43 9.48
C GLY A 32 -6.27 -7.71 8.33
N GLY A 33 -6.09 -6.40 8.25
CA GLY A 33 -6.68 -5.58 7.22
C GLY A 33 -6.31 -4.11 7.36
N GLY A 34 -6.93 -3.30 6.56
CA GLY A 34 -6.71 -1.86 6.57
C GLY A 34 -7.40 -1.18 5.40
N PHE A 35 -6.88 0.01 5.06
CA PHE A 35 -7.47 0.84 4.01
C PHE A 35 -6.39 1.25 3.02
N PHE A 36 -6.63 0.95 1.74
CA PHE A 36 -5.89 1.57 0.65
C PHE A 36 -6.66 2.79 0.19
N ASP A 37 -6.01 3.94 0.19
CA ASP A 37 -6.52 5.15 -0.44
C ASP A 37 -5.75 5.34 -1.75
N ILE A 38 -6.47 5.42 -2.85
CA ILE A 38 -5.89 5.49 -4.19
C ILE A 38 -6.45 6.72 -4.88
N ARG A 39 -5.58 7.52 -5.51
CA ARG A 39 -6.02 8.66 -6.33
C ARG A 39 -6.60 8.17 -7.64
N ASP A 40 -7.77 8.70 -8.00
CA ASP A 40 -8.36 8.46 -9.31
C ASP A 40 -7.82 9.47 -10.35
N LEU A 41 -8.38 9.43 -11.56
CA LEU A 41 -7.93 10.30 -12.65
C LEU A 41 -8.21 11.79 -12.41
N GLN A 42 -9.13 12.12 -11.51
CA GLN A 42 -9.42 13.49 -11.08
C GLN A 42 -8.63 13.91 -9.84
N ASP A 43 -7.65 13.10 -9.44
CA ASP A 43 -6.85 13.32 -8.24
C ASP A 43 -7.68 13.31 -6.95
N THR A 44 -8.75 12.54 -6.92
CA THR A 44 -9.63 12.35 -5.77
C THR A 44 -9.29 11.04 -5.08
N TRP A 45 -9.29 11.04 -3.75
CA TRP A 45 -9.08 9.82 -2.97
C TRP A 45 -10.27 8.87 -3.07
N VAL A 46 -9.98 7.61 -3.40
CA VAL A 46 -10.93 6.51 -3.33
C VAL A 46 -10.42 5.53 -2.27
N ARG A 47 -11.22 5.28 -1.24
CA ARG A 47 -10.85 4.37 -0.16
C ARG A 47 -11.36 2.96 -0.44
N VAL A 48 -10.44 1.99 -0.34
CA VAL A 48 -10.76 0.57 -0.49
C VAL A 48 -10.40 -0.14 0.80
N GLN A 49 -11.38 -0.69 1.48
CA GLN A 49 -11.14 -1.52 2.66
C GLN A 49 -10.72 -2.92 2.22
N VAL A 50 -9.63 -3.42 2.82
CA VAL A 50 -9.12 -4.77 2.56
C VAL A 50 -9.03 -5.57 3.85
N GLN A 51 -9.14 -6.89 3.72
CA GLN A 51 -9.08 -7.83 4.84
C GLN A 51 -8.40 -9.13 4.39
N ALA A 52 -8.12 -10.00 5.34
CA ALA A 52 -7.49 -11.29 5.08
C ALA A 52 -8.22 -12.04 3.95
N GLY A 53 -7.48 -12.55 3.00
CA GLY A 53 -7.98 -13.24 1.81
C GLY A 53 -8.13 -12.34 0.58
N ASP A 54 -8.04 -11.02 0.75
CA ASP A 54 -8.16 -10.10 -0.38
C ASP A 54 -6.86 -10.00 -1.18
N LEU A 55 -7.02 -9.84 -2.48
CA LEU A 55 -5.96 -9.47 -3.40
C LEU A 55 -6.32 -8.13 -4.01
N ILE A 56 -5.39 -7.19 -3.97
CA ILE A 56 -5.57 -5.87 -4.58
C ILE A 56 -4.48 -5.59 -5.59
N VAL A 57 -4.86 -5.00 -6.72
CA VAL A 57 -3.94 -4.57 -7.77
C VAL A 57 -3.94 -3.04 -7.80
N LEU A 58 -2.77 -2.45 -7.58
CA LEU A 58 -2.58 -1.01 -7.67
C LEU A 58 -2.04 -0.67 -9.04
N PRO A 59 -2.72 0.20 -9.81
CA PRO A 59 -2.25 0.54 -11.15
C PRO A 59 -0.86 1.20 -11.16
N PRO A 60 -0.10 1.05 -12.26
CA PRO A 60 1.18 1.76 -12.40
C PRO A 60 0.99 3.26 -12.22
N LYS A 61 1.93 3.89 -11.52
CA LYS A 61 1.99 5.35 -11.29
C LYS A 61 0.79 5.95 -10.56
N ALA A 62 -0.16 5.13 -10.07
CA ALA A 62 -1.26 5.65 -9.25
C ALA A 62 -0.75 6.01 -7.85
N TYR A 63 -0.96 7.26 -7.46
CA TYR A 63 -0.64 7.67 -6.09
C TYR A 63 -1.57 6.97 -5.11
N HIS A 64 -1.00 6.45 -4.05
CA HIS A 64 -1.73 5.70 -3.04
C HIS A 64 -1.05 5.79 -1.68
N ARG A 65 -1.76 5.35 -0.66
CA ARG A 65 -1.26 5.18 0.70
C ARG A 65 -2.02 4.03 1.36
N PHE A 66 -1.44 3.44 2.39
CA PHE A 66 -2.07 2.37 3.16
C PHE A 66 -2.11 2.72 4.62
N THR A 67 -3.27 2.53 5.27
CA THR A 67 -3.46 2.69 6.70
C THR A 67 -3.87 1.33 7.29
N PRO A 68 -3.04 0.72 8.14
CA PRO A 68 -3.40 -0.56 8.75
C PRO A 68 -4.49 -0.38 9.81
N LYS A 69 -5.33 -1.40 9.92
CA LYS A 69 -6.30 -1.54 11.01
C LYS A 69 -5.75 -2.60 11.97
N GLY A 70 -4.89 -2.16 12.91
CA GLY A 70 -4.15 -3.07 13.77
C GLY A 70 -3.01 -3.76 13.02
N LYS A 71 -2.63 -4.94 13.49
CA LYS A 71 -1.58 -5.74 12.85
C LYS A 71 -2.07 -6.27 11.52
N VAL A 72 -1.24 -6.16 10.48
CA VAL A 72 -1.56 -6.65 9.16
C VAL A 72 -0.36 -7.37 8.57
N GLU A 73 -0.63 -8.47 7.85
CA GLU A 73 0.35 -9.21 7.08
C GLU A 73 -0.04 -9.11 5.61
N MET A 74 0.85 -8.52 4.81
CA MET A 74 0.67 -8.39 3.36
C MET A 74 1.86 -8.98 2.64
N ARG A 75 1.59 -9.57 1.47
CA ARG A 75 2.62 -10.08 0.58
C ARG A 75 2.54 -9.34 -0.74
N ARG A 76 3.70 -8.95 -1.26
CA ARG A 76 3.83 -8.41 -2.61
C ARG A 76 4.15 -9.55 -3.57
N ILE A 77 3.53 -9.50 -4.75
CA ILE A 77 3.91 -10.39 -5.85
C ILE A 77 4.80 -9.56 -6.77
N TYR A 78 6.07 -9.96 -6.86
CA TYR A 78 7.08 -9.25 -7.63
C TYR A 78 7.31 -9.90 -9.00
N ALA A 79 7.48 -9.06 -10.02
CA ALA A 79 8.07 -9.49 -11.28
C ALA A 79 9.61 -9.34 -11.19
N THR A 80 10.34 -10.33 -11.71
CA THR A 80 11.80 -10.30 -11.73
C THR A 80 12.32 -9.15 -12.58
N GLY A 81 13.30 -8.42 -12.06
CA GLY A 81 13.94 -7.32 -12.79
C GLY A 81 13.17 -6.01 -12.80
N VAL A 82 12.09 -5.92 -12.06
CA VAL A 82 11.27 -4.71 -11.95
C VAL A 82 11.66 -3.93 -10.70
N ASP A 83 11.75 -2.61 -10.84
CA ASP A 83 12.01 -1.70 -9.72
C ASP A 83 10.69 -1.25 -9.08
N TYR A 84 10.51 -1.58 -7.80
CA TYR A 84 9.34 -1.20 -7.01
C TYR A 84 9.63 -0.05 -6.04
N SER A 85 10.65 0.75 -6.30
CA SER A 85 10.98 1.91 -5.46
C SER A 85 9.80 2.88 -5.37
N ALA A 86 9.53 3.38 -4.18
CA ALA A 86 8.48 4.35 -3.95
C ALA A 86 8.94 5.76 -4.36
N VAL A 87 8.08 6.48 -5.06
CA VAL A 87 8.24 7.90 -5.35
C VAL A 87 7.19 8.65 -4.55
N PHE A 88 7.64 9.38 -3.53
CA PHE A 88 6.74 10.10 -2.64
C PHE A 88 6.26 11.40 -3.29
N ARG A 89 4.97 11.69 -3.09
CA ARG A 89 4.40 12.93 -3.59
C ARG A 89 4.75 14.08 -2.65
N GLU A 90 5.30 15.12 -3.21
CA GLU A 90 5.57 16.35 -2.46
C GLU A 90 4.29 17.17 -2.33
N ALA A 91 4.12 17.75 -1.15
CA ALA A 91 2.98 18.61 -0.86
C ALA A 91 3.11 19.97 -1.56
#